data_d289888c528655ae70ea82d3073d74d3
#
_entry.id   d289888c528655ae70ea82d3073d74d3
#
_cell.length_a   1.000
_cell.length_b   1.000
_cell.length_c   1.000
_cell.angle_alpha   90.00
_cell.angle_beta   90.00
_cell.angle_gamma   90.00
#
_symmetry.space_group_name_H-M   'P 1'
#
loop_
_entity.id
_entity.type
_entity.pdbx_description
1 polymer ?
#
loop_
_entity_poly.entity_id
_entity_poly.type
_entity_poly.pdbx_seq_one_letter_code
_entity_poly.pdbx_strand_id
1 'polypeptide(L)'
;MKVSCQIKKGAGKEQCEDHALICLPGNMESSRVLNEFRGVFEFAAPCLLAVADGVGGNPGGNEASGFVLRELLRRSGEVRDDEKALEDLARSLNRDLVSHAAGIPGKETMATTFTALLLDDTGAWHVHTGNTRLAVMSGMFIRQITTDHTTWQWLMDSGNFEAADRCNRCEIQSCLGAGSIRYLTRLSIRHFREPGSASGVYILTSDGIHEYTDADFMEDVMGRPEISDLERTDLIMEEALKNESPDDKTILIVRC
;
A
#
# COMPACT_ATOMS: atom_id res chain seq x y z
N MET A 1 19.52 -1.09 -3.43
CA MET A 1 18.10 -1.43 -3.63
C MET A 1 17.57 -0.71 -4.86
N LYS A 2 16.63 -1.34 -5.53
CA LYS A 2 15.94 -0.78 -6.69
C LYS A 2 14.44 -0.88 -6.50
N VAL A 3 13.71 0.23 -6.73
CA VAL A 3 12.25 0.27 -6.65
C VAL A 3 11.71 0.68 -8.01
N SER A 4 10.92 -0.20 -8.63
CA SER A 4 10.11 0.13 -9.80
C SER A 4 8.71 0.45 -9.32
N CYS A 5 8.19 1.62 -9.69
CA CYS A 5 6.89 2.12 -9.25
C CYS A 5 6.05 2.53 -10.45
N GLN A 6 4.79 2.10 -10.42
CA GLN A 6 3.80 2.56 -11.38
C GLN A 6 2.47 2.82 -10.68
N ILE A 7 1.89 3.99 -10.97
CA ILE A 7 0.60 4.44 -10.47
C ILE A 7 -0.20 4.96 -11.66
N LYS A 8 -1.39 4.44 -11.86
CA LYS A 8 -2.26 4.81 -12.96
C LYS A 8 -3.69 5.01 -12.47
N LYS A 9 -4.26 6.13 -12.87
CA LYS A 9 -5.65 6.48 -12.57
C LYS A 9 -6.63 5.48 -13.18
N GLY A 10 -7.69 5.18 -12.46
CA GLY A 10 -8.82 4.37 -12.89
C GLY A 10 -9.61 5.01 -14.02
N ALA A 11 -10.26 4.17 -14.82
CA ALA A 11 -11.09 4.64 -15.94
C ALA A 11 -12.31 5.43 -15.42
N GLY A 12 -12.48 6.64 -15.94
CA GLY A 12 -13.62 7.49 -15.57
C GLY A 12 -13.49 8.27 -14.27
N LYS A 13 -12.41 8.06 -13.48
CA LYS A 13 -12.14 8.88 -12.30
C LYS A 13 -11.63 10.27 -12.70
N GLU A 14 -11.99 11.30 -11.95
CA GLU A 14 -11.48 12.67 -12.17
C GLU A 14 -10.02 12.79 -11.73
N GLN A 15 -9.69 12.18 -10.58
CA GLN A 15 -8.36 12.19 -9.97
C GLN A 15 -7.97 10.77 -9.56
N CYS A 16 -6.67 10.50 -9.56
CA CYS A 16 -6.14 9.29 -8.96
C CYS A 16 -6.15 9.45 -7.44
N GLU A 17 -6.76 8.51 -6.73
CA GLU A 17 -6.84 8.50 -5.28
C GLU A 17 -5.72 7.67 -4.63
N ASP A 18 -4.94 6.96 -5.46
CA ASP A 18 -3.75 6.24 -5.04
C ASP A 18 -2.54 7.18 -4.92
N HIS A 19 -1.77 6.97 -3.86
CA HIS A 19 -0.44 7.58 -3.70
C HIS A 19 0.58 6.54 -3.24
N ALA A 20 1.84 6.75 -3.62
CA ALA A 20 2.97 6.01 -3.09
C ALA A 20 4.01 6.94 -2.48
N LEU A 21 4.70 6.46 -1.46
CA LEU A 21 5.85 7.12 -0.85
C LEU A 21 7.11 6.32 -1.15
N ILE A 22 8.14 7.02 -1.65
CA ILE A 22 9.52 6.59 -1.69
C ILE A 22 10.30 7.54 -0.79
N CYS A 23 10.75 7.07 0.36
CA CYS A 23 11.45 7.88 1.34
C CYS A 23 12.81 7.26 1.70
N LEU A 24 13.84 8.06 1.61
CA LEU A 24 15.19 7.75 2.04
C LEU A 24 15.47 8.52 3.31
N PRO A 25 15.40 7.89 4.49
CA PRO A 25 15.67 8.57 5.75
C PRO A 25 17.02 9.30 5.72
N GLY A 26 16.99 10.61 6.01
CA GLY A 26 18.18 11.47 5.92
C GLY A 26 18.44 12.09 4.54
N ASN A 27 17.69 11.72 3.50
CA ASN A 27 17.78 12.32 2.16
C ASN A 27 16.41 12.79 1.65
N MET A 28 15.95 13.92 2.16
CA MET A 28 14.64 14.49 1.79
C MET A 28 14.58 14.94 0.32
N GLU A 29 15.70 15.34 -0.27
CA GLU A 29 15.75 15.80 -1.68
C GLU A 29 15.43 14.67 -2.65
N SER A 30 15.76 13.43 -2.31
CA SER A 30 15.48 12.23 -3.11
C SER A 30 14.18 11.53 -2.71
N SER A 31 13.53 11.98 -1.65
CA SER A 31 12.26 11.40 -1.17
C SER A 31 11.06 12.04 -1.87
N ARG A 32 10.05 11.24 -2.21
CA ARG A 32 8.87 11.68 -2.99
C ARG A 32 7.59 11.02 -2.52
N VAL A 33 6.51 11.80 -2.51
CA VAL A 33 5.14 11.28 -2.59
C VAL A 33 4.71 11.36 -4.06
N LEU A 34 4.25 10.26 -4.60
CA LEU A 34 3.97 10.04 -6.00
C LEU A 34 2.47 9.83 -6.22
N ASN A 35 1.96 10.37 -7.32
CA ASN A 35 0.62 10.15 -7.83
C ASN A 35 0.68 10.20 -9.37
N GLU A 36 0.04 9.25 -10.07
CA GLU A 36 0.15 9.07 -11.53
C GLU A 36 1.61 9.10 -12.01
N PHE A 37 2.33 8.03 -11.72
CA PHE A 37 3.78 7.94 -11.93
C PHE A 37 4.16 6.62 -12.59
N ARG A 38 5.28 6.63 -13.33
CA ARG A 38 5.98 5.44 -13.82
C ARG A 38 7.47 5.69 -13.83
N GLY A 39 8.24 4.90 -13.10
CA GLY A 39 9.69 5.07 -13.07
C GLY A 39 10.40 4.16 -12.09
N VAL A 40 11.71 4.37 -11.97
CA VAL A 40 12.62 3.58 -11.14
C VAL A 40 13.41 4.49 -10.23
N PHE A 41 13.61 4.03 -9.00
CA PHE A 41 14.50 4.63 -8.01
C PHE A 41 15.57 3.64 -7.62
N GLU A 42 16.81 4.12 -7.48
CA GLU A 42 17.94 3.32 -7.00
C GLU A 42 18.58 4.01 -5.81
N PHE A 43 18.78 3.27 -4.73
CA PHE A 43 19.33 3.80 -3.49
C PHE A 43 19.88 2.71 -2.57
N ALA A 44 20.60 3.11 -1.51
CA ALA A 44 21.03 2.23 -0.43
C ALA A 44 19.98 2.17 0.69
N ALA A 45 20.03 1.12 1.52
CA ALA A 45 19.25 1.06 2.76
C ALA A 45 19.76 2.12 3.78
N PRO A 46 18.92 2.54 4.77
CA PRO A 46 17.54 2.16 4.95
C PRO A 46 16.58 2.88 4.00
N CYS A 47 15.35 2.35 3.84
CA CYS A 47 14.30 3.04 3.11
C CYS A 47 12.91 2.80 3.74
N LEU A 48 12.03 3.76 3.54
CA LEU A 48 10.62 3.69 3.92
C LEU A 48 9.77 3.86 2.66
N LEU A 49 8.98 2.84 2.36
CA LEU A 49 8.07 2.80 1.22
C LEU A 49 6.64 2.69 1.74
N ALA A 50 5.68 3.30 1.08
CA ALA A 50 4.28 3.13 1.45
C ALA A 50 3.36 3.27 0.23
N VAL A 51 2.20 2.62 0.33
CA VAL A 51 1.06 2.79 -0.59
C VAL A 51 -0.15 3.17 0.26
N ALA A 52 -0.90 4.14 -0.22
CA ALA A 52 -2.15 4.59 0.36
C ALA A 52 -3.16 4.76 -0.78
N ASP A 53 -4.31 4.13 -0.64
CA ASP A 53 -5.43 4.13 -1.57
C ASP A 53 -6.61 4.84 -0.90
N GLY A 54 -7.13 5.87 -1.55
CA GLY A 54 -8.26 6.64 -1.04
C GLY A 54 -9.55 5.82 -1.06
N VAL A 55 -10.18 5.64 0.11
CA VAL A 55 -11.38 4.79 0.23
C VAL A 55 -12.53 5.32 -0.62
N GLY A 56 -12.87 4.57 -1.66
CA GLY A 56 -13.98 4.87 -2.55
C GLY A 56 -15.32 4.99 -1.81
N GLY A 57 -16.20 5.90 -2.29
CA GLY A 57 -17.47 6.20 -1.63
C GLY A 57 -17.39 7.28 -0.56
N ASN A 58 -16.20 7.60 -0.05
CA ASN A 58 -15.93 8.77 0.80
C ASN A 58 -15.39 9.93 -0.05
N PRO A 59 -15.84 11.17 0.19
CA PRO A 59 -15.30 12.31 -0.56
C PRO A 59 -13.85 12.60 -0.15
N GLY A 60 -12.98 12.89 -1.12
CA GLY A 60 -11.62 13.33 -0.85
C GLY A 60 -10.59 12.23 -0.66
N GLY A 61 -10.77 11.06 -1.28
CA GLY A 61 -9.80 9.96 -1.24
C GLY A 61 -8.39 10.39 -1.67
N ASN A 62 -8.28 11.13 -2.78
CA ASN A 62 -6.99 11.71 -3.23
C ASN A 62 -6.32 12.59 -2.15
N GLU A 63 -7.10 13.43 -1.49
CA GLU A 63 -6.59 14.29 -0.40
C GLU A 63 -6.13 13.47 0.80
N ALA A 64 -6.91 12.44 1.19
CA ALA A 64 -6.62 11.59 2.34
C ALA A 64 -5.32 10.80 2.15
N SER A 65 -5.19 10.08 1.05
CA SER A 65 -4.01 9.26 0.74
C SER A 65 -2.76 10.14 0.60
N GLY A 66 -2.87 11.24 -0.15
CA GLY A 66 -1.79 12.21 -0.31
C GLY A 66 -1.39 12.88 1.00
N PHE A 67 -2.35 13.29 1.85
CA PHE A 67 -2.08 13.90 3.16
C PHE A 67 -1.29 12.95 4.06
N VAL A 68 -1.76 11.71 4.21
CA VAL A 68 -1.11 10.72 5.09
C VAL A 68 0.33 10.47 4.67
N LEU A 69 0.60 10.31 3.37
CA LEU A 69 1.96 10.04 2.91
C LEU A 69 2.86 11.28 2.99
N ARG A 70 2.34 12.49 2.80
CA ARG A 70 3.11 13.74 3.03
C ARG A 70 3.46 13.92 4.52
N GLU A 71 2.52 13.63 5.43
CA GLU A 71 2.79 13.67 6.86
C GLU A 71 3.79 12.59 7.30
N LEU A 72 3.69 11.38 6.75
CA LEU A 72 4.67 10.33 6.97
C LEU A 72 6.06 10.75 6.48
N LEU A 73 6.16 11.35 5.29
CA LEU A 73 7.41 11.88 4.76
C LEU A 73 8.00 12.96 5.67
N ARG A 74 7.18 13.94 6.08
CA ARG A 74 7.60 15.02 6.98
C ARG A 74 8.17 14.48 8.31
N ARG A 75 7.61 13.38 8.79
CA ARG A 75 7.97 12.72 10.06
C ARG A 75 8.89 11.51 9.88
N SER A 76 9.48 11.33 8.70
CA SER A 76 10.35 10.17 8.41
C SER A 76 11.54 10.05 9.38
N GLY A 77 12.03 11.16 9.93
CA GLY A 77 13.05 11.18 10.98
C GLY A 77 12.59 10.62 12.35
N GLU A 78 11.29 10.48 12.57
CA GLU A 78 10.69 9.89 13.78
C GLU A 78 10.48 8.38 13.65
N VAL A 79 10.55 7.82 12.43
CA VAL A 79 10.36 6.40 12.18
C VAL A 79 11.48 5.60 12.89
N ARG A 80 11.08 4.60 13.64
CA ARG A 80 11.97 3.69 14.36
C ARG A 80 11.57 2.25 14.03
N ASP A 81 12.53 1.37 14.12
CA ASP A 81 12.40 -0.09 13.99
C ASP A 81 11.87 -0.74 15.29
N ASP A 82 10.79 -0.18 15.81
CA ASP A 82 10.14 -0.58 17.06
C ASP A 82 8.63 -0.61 16.88
N GLU A 83 8.00 -1.71 17.28
CA GLU A 83 6.55 -1.94 17.07
C GLU A 83 5.70 -0.83 17.70
N LYS A 84 6.04 -0.44 18.94
CA LYS A 84 5.29 0.59 19.65
C LYS A 84 5.43 1.97 19.02
N ALA A 85 6.62 2.32 18.57
CA ALA A 85 6.88 3.58 17.89
C ALA A 85 6.15 3.65 16.55
N LEU A 86 6.11 2.55 15.79
CA LEU A 86 5.36 2.45 14.53
C LEU A 86 3.84 2.50 14.76
N GLU A 87 3.34 1.87 15.82
CA GLU A 87 1.94 1.98 16.22
C GLU A 87 1.56 3.42 16.57
N ASP A 88 2.34 4.07 17.40
CA ASP A 88 2.09 5.44 17.84
C ASP A 88 2.14 6.43 16.66
N LEU A 89 3.06 6.22 15.71
CA LEU A 89 3.12 6.97 14.47
C LEU A 89 1.87 6.78 13.61
N ALA A 90 1.44 5.55 13.35
CA ALA A 90 0.25 5.27 12.55
C ALA A 90 -1.02 5.85 13.19
N ARG A 91 -1.18 5.69 14.51
CA ARG A 91 -2.30 6.29 15.25
C ARG A 91 -2.25 7.82 15.26
N SER A 92 -1.07 8.42 15.24
CA SER A 92 -0.91 9.86 15.12
C SER A 92 -1.31 10.34 13.72
N LEU A 93 -0.85 9.66 12.64
CA LEU A 93 -1.28 9.96 11.28
C LEU A 93 -2.81 9.90 11.12
N ASN A 94 -3.46 8.93 11.77
CA ASN A 94 -4.92 8.84 11.80
C ASN A 94 -5.56 10.06 12.48
N ARG A 95 -5.04 10.50 13.64
CA ARG A 95 -5.55 11.70 14.32
C ARG A 95 -5.35 12.96 13.48
N ASP A 96 -4.19 13.06 12.85
CA ASP A 96 -3.84 14.22 12.01
C ASP A 96 -4.76 14.29 10.79
N LEU A 97 -5.06 13.15 10.13
CA LEU A 97 -6.01 13.10 9.02
C LEU A 97 -7.43 13.47 9.46
N VAL A 98 -7.93 12.94 10.57
CA VAL A 98 -9.27 13.29 11.10
C VAL A 98 -9.35 14.79 11.41
N SER A 99 -8.30 15.37 12.00
CA SER A 99 -8.24 16.80 12.30
C SER A 99 -8.19 17.65 11.04
N HIS A 100 -7.42 17.24 10.04
CA HIS A 100 -7.33 17.91 8.74
C HIS A 100 -8.68 17.87 8.01
N ALA A 101 -9.31 16.69 7.95
CA ALA A 101 -10.61 16.48 7.33
C ALA A 101 -11.71 17.37 7.91
N ALA A 102 -11.75 17.53 9.23
CA ALA A 102 -12.72 18.36 9.92
C ALA A 102 -12.66 19.85 9.52
N GLY A 103 -11.53 20.30 8.96
CA GLY A 103 -11.35 21.65 8.45
C GLY A 103 -11.78 21.86 6.99
N ILE A 104 -12.19 20.81 6.28
CA ILE A 104 -12.50 20.87 4.84
C ILE A 104 -13.98 20.52 4.62
N PRO A 105 -14.85 21.52 4.36
CA PRO A 105 -16.27 21.28 4.15
C PRO A 105 -16.53 20.27 3.02
N GLY A 106 -17.35 19.25 3.31
CA GLY A 106 -17.71 18.18 2.37
C GLY A 106 -16.68 17.04 2.25
N LYS A 107 -15.57 17.11 3.01
CA LYS A 107 -14.54 16.03 3.07
C LYS A 107 -14.31 15.52 4.49
N GLU A 108 -15.22 15.78 5.41
CA GLU A 108 -15.08 15.43 6.82
C GLU A 108 -14.89 13.94 7.07
N THR A 109 -15.35 13.12 6.11
CA THR A 109 -15.25 11.64 6.17
C THR A 109 -14.20 11.06 5.24
N MET A 110 -13.29 11.91 4.69
CA MET A 110 -12.24 11.38 3.82
C MET A 110 -11.44 10.27 4.54
N ALA A 111 -11.05 9.26 3.79
CA ALA A 111 -10.39 8.08 4.33
C ALA A 111 -9.39 7.49 3.35
N THR A 112 -8.44 6.73 3.88
CA THR A 112 -7.45 6.02 3.07
C THR A 112 -7.00 4.73 3.74
N THR A 113 -6.66 3.73 2.93
CA THR A 113 -5.86 2.58 3.36
C THR A 113 -4.43 3.02 3.64
N PHE A 114 -3.65 2.17 4.26
CA PHE A 114 -2.25 2.47 4.52
C PHE A 114 -1.43 1.19 4.67
N THR A 115 -0.44 1.00 3.81
CA THR A 115 0.55 -0.07 3.92
C THR A 115 1.93 0.52 3.74
N ALA A 116 2.75 0.43 4.79
CA ALA A 116 4.14 0.88 4.77
C ALA A 116 5.10 -0.28 4.98
N LEU A 117 6.26 -0.21 4.34
CA LEU A 117 7.40 -1.11 4.44
C LEU A 117 8.64 -0.30 4.80
N LEU A 118 9.18 -0.55 5.98
CA LEU A 118 10.49 -0.05 6.40
C LEU A 118 11.51 -1.17 6.21
N LEU A 119 12.53 -0.91 5.41
CA LEU A 119 13.66 -1.82 5.17
C LEU A 119 14.93 -1.23 5.77
N ASP A 120 15.62 -2.01 6.57
CA ASP A 120 16.90 -1.67 7.15
C ASP A 120 17.86 -2.89 7.16
N ASP A 121 19.03 -2.73 7.79
CA ASP A 121 20.04 -3.79 7.88
C ASP A 121 19.60 -4.96 8.78
N THR A 122 18.56 -4.77 9.62
CA THR A 122 18.06 -5.77 10.55
C THR A 122 16.95 -6.63 9.99
N GLY A 123 16.24 -6.14 8.97
CA GLY A 123 15.13 -6.83 8.32
C GLY A 123 14.10 -5.88 7.73
N ALA A 124 12.86 -6.28 7.82
CA ALA A 124 11.74 -5.52 7.31
C ALA A 124 10.65 -5.37 8.38
N TRP A 125 10.13 -4.15 8.51
CA TRP A 125 8.91 -3.87 9.26
C TRP A 125 7.78 -3.50 8.32
N HIS A 126 6.57 -3.98 8.57
CA HIS A 126 5.40 -3.43 7.93
C HIS A 126 4.42 -2.83 8.94
N VAL A 127 3.72 -1.81 8.48
CA VAL A 127 2.55 -1.21 9.13
C VAL A 127 1.41 -1.23 8.14
N HIS A 128 0.24 -1.79 8.52
CA HIS A 128 -0.84 -2.01 7.58
C HIS A 128 -2.21 -1.78 8.19
N THR A 129 -3.09 -1.08 7.47
CA THR A 129 -4.54 -1.04 7.65
C THR A 129 -5.24 -0.85 6.30
N GLY A 130 -6.35 -1.54 6.10
CA GLY A 130 -7.11 -1.54 4.84
C GLY A 130 -6.92 -2.80 4.02
N ASN A 131 -6.92 -2.67 2.69
CA ASN A 131 -6.78 -3.75 1.72
C ASN A 131 -5.64 -3.56 0.70
N THR A 132 -4.84 -2.50 0.79
CA THR A 132 -3.55 -2.45 0.07
C THR A 132 -2.64 -3.57 0.57
N ARG A 133 -1.92 -4.25 -0.31
CA ARG A 133 -1.17 -5.47 0.06
C ARG A 133 0.33 -5.26 0.01
N LEU A 134 1.01 -5.94 0.94
CA LEU A 134 2.44 -6.23 0.89
C LEU A 134 2.62 -7.73 0.70
N ALA A 135 3.43 -8.11 -0.27
CA ALA A 135 3.83 -9.49 -0.52
C ALA A 135 5.35 -9.59 -0.71
N VAL A 136 5.88 -10.81 -0.63
CA VAL A 136 7.29 -11.13 -0.84
C VAL A 136 7.42 -12.32 -1.79
N MET A 137 8.43 -12.29 -2.65
CA MET A 137 8.79 -13.47 -3.44
C MET A 137 9.46 -14.52 -2.55
N SER A 138 8.89 -15.72 -2.51
CA SER A 138 9.44 -16.90 -1.83
C SER A 138 9.77 -17.97 -2.88
N GLY A 139 10.99 -17.97 -3.40
CA GLY A 139 11.33 -18.70 -4.59
C GLY A 139 10.59 -18.17 -5.82
N MET A 140 9.74 -18.99 -6.43
CA MET A 140 8.90 -18.61 -7.59
C MET A 140 7.49 -18.13 -7.19
N PHE A 141 7.14 -18.22 -5.91
CA PHE A 141 5.78 -17.92 -5.42
C PHE A 141 5.70 -16.55 -4.77
N ILE A 142 4.54 -15.91 -4.90
CA ILE A 142 4.20 -14.68 -4.20
C ILE A 142 3.50 -15.04 -2.89
N ARG A 143 4.11 -14.66 -1.78
CA ARG A 143 3.51 -14.86 -0.46
C ARG A 143 3.05 -13.52 0.10
N GLN A 144 1.74 -13.35 0.24
CA GLN A 144 1.16 -12.18 0.90
C GLN A 144 1.58 -12.13 2.37
N ILE A 145 2.00 -10.94 2.83
CA ILE A 145 2.42 -10.67 4.21
C ILE A 145 1.30 -10.03 5.01
N THR A 146 0.60 -9.06 4.42
CA THR A 146 -0.55 -8.40 5.03
C THR A 146 -1.80 -9.28 4.95
N THR A 147 -2.77 -9.05 5.83
CA THR A 147 -4.11 -9.62 5.75
C THR A 147 -5.09 -8.47 5.57
N ASP A 148 -5.94 -8.54 4.58
CA ASP A 148 -6.87 -7.46 4.25
C ASP A 148 -7.85 -7.20 5.41
N HIS A 149 -8.09 -5.94 5.73
CA HIS A 149 -9.07 -5.54 6.73
C HIS A 149 -10.43 -5.25 6.07
N THR A 150 -10.98 -6.26 5.38
CA THR A 150 -12.27 -6.19 4.70
C THR A 150 -13.32 -7.06 5.37
N THR A 151 -14.59 -6.80 5.05
CA THR A 151 -15.73 -7.64 5.48
C THR A 151 -15.57 -9.06 4.96
N TRP A 152 -15.13 -9.20 3.71
CA TRP A 152 -14.89 -10.50 3.09
C TRP A 152 -13.85 -11.33 3.87
N GLN A 153 -12.69 -10.74 4.16
CA GLN A 153 -11.63 -11.43 4.90
C GLN A 153 -12.10 -11.84 6.31
N TRP A 154 -12.82 -10.94 7.00
CA TRP A 154 -13.37 -11.26 8.32
C TRP A 154 -14.35 -12.44 8.30
N LEU A 155 -15.22 -12.52 7.27
CA LEU A 155 -16.16 -13.63 7.10
C LEU A 155 -15.42 -14.94 6.78
N MET A 156 -14.39 -14.89 5.91
CA MET A 156 -13.54 -16.05 5.61
C MET A 156 -12.84 -16.58 6.86
N ASP A 157 -12.21 -15.69 7.64
CA ASP A 157 -11.52 -16.05 8.90
C ASP A 157 -12.48 -16.63 9.96
N SER A 158 -13.74 -16.21 9.92
CA SER A 158 -14.81 -16.70 10.82
C SER A 158 -15.45 -18.01 10.32
N GLY A 159 -15.04 -18.54 9.16
CA GLY A 159 -15.64 -19.73 8.55
C GLY A 159 -17.03 -19.52 7.95
N ASN A 160 -17.46 -18.26 7.77
CA ASN A 160 -18.76 -17.93 7.20
C ASN A 160 -18.66 -17.72 5.68
N PHE A 161 -18.30 -18.78 4.96
CA PHE A 161 -18.03 -18.76 3.52
C PHE A 161 -19.25 -18.33 2.70
N GLU A 162 -20.47 -18.76 3.11
CA GLU A 162 -21.70 -18.40 2.40
C GLU A 162 -21.98 -16.89 2.44
N ALA A 163 -21.71 -16.24 3.55
CA ALA A 163 -21.83 -14.79 3.67
C ALA A 163 -20.70 -14.07 2.90
N ALA A 164 -19.48 -14.62 2.93
CA ALA A 164 -18.34 -14.09 2.18
C ALA A 164 -18.61 -14.07 0.67
N ASP A 165 -19.22 -15.12 0.12
CA ASP A 165 -19.55 -15.19 -1.32
C ASP A 165 -20.57 -14.13 -1.77
N ARG A 166 -21.33 -13.56 -0.83
CA ARG A 166 -22.38 -12.58 -1.11
C ARG A 166 -22.02 -11.14 -0.73
N CYS A 167 -20.94 -10.95 0.02
CA CYS A 167 -20.55 -9.60 0.44
C CYS A 167 -19.74 -8.86 -0.62
N ASN A 168 -19.64 -7.54 -0.48
CA ASN A 168 -18.69 -6.74 -1.24
C ASN A 168 -17.27 -7.03 -0.74
N ARG A 169 -16.41 -7.54 -1.62
CA ARG A 169 -15.02 -7.90 -1.27
C ARG A 169 -14.17 -6.70 -0.89
N CYS A 170 -14.46 -5.53 -1.48
CA CYS A 170 -13.74 -4.29 -1.23
C CYS A 170 -14.30 -3.48 -0.06
N GLU A 171 -15.30 -3.99 0.68
CA GLU A 171 -15.83 -3.28 1.85
C GLU A 171 -14.83 -3.26 3.00
N ILE A 172 -14.20 -2.09 3.21
CA ILE A 172 -13.15 -1.89 4.20
C ILE A 172 -13.72 -1.75 5.62
N GLN A 173 -13.18 -2.50 6.57
CA GLN A 173 -13.54 -2.44 8.00
C GLN A 173 -12.58 -1.60 8.83
N SER A 174 -11.39 -1.30 8.33
CA SER A 174 -10.38 -0.50 9.02
C SER A 174 -9.59 0.34 8.04
N CYS A 175 -9.50 1.64 8.32
CA CYS A 175 -8.76 2.62 7.52
C CYS A 175 -8.31 3.79 8.40
N LEU A 176 -7.53 4.69 7.84
CA LEU A 176 -7.23 5.99 8.43
C LEU A 176 -8.31 7.01 8.02
N GLY A 177 -8.74 7.87 8.95
CA GLY A 177 -9.71 8.93 8.68
C GLY A 177 -11.16 8.53 8.94
N ALA A 178 -12.01 8.60 7.91
CA ALA A 178 -13.45 8.30 7.95
C ALA A 178 -14.25 9.14 8.98
N GLY A 179 -13.79 10.36 9.30
CA GLY A 179 -14.43 11.27 10.24
C GLY A 179 -14.24 10.92 11.73
N SER A 180 -13.60 9.81 12.05
CA SER A 180 -13.34 9.43 13.44
C SER A 180 -12.13 8.52 13.58
N ILE A 181 -11.32 8.77 14.62
CA ILE A 181 -10.18 7.91 14.98
C ILE A 181 -10.58 6.44 15.27
N ARG A 182 -11.87 6.19 15.50
CA ARG A 182 -12.42 4.86 15.83
C ARG A 182 -12.47 3.93 14.61
N TYR A 183 -12.41 4.45 13.39
CA TYR A 183 -12.39 3.62 12.19
C TYR A 183 -11.06 2.92 11.94
N LEU A 184 -9.98 3.32 12.63
CA LEU A 184 -8.77 2.52 12.73
C LEU A 184 -8.97 1.40 13.77
N THR A 185 -9.74 0.38 13.38
CA THR A 185 -10.11 -0.76 14.24
C THR A 185 -9.04 -1.84 14.28
N ARG A 186 -8.28 -1.98 13.19
CA ARG A 186 -7.20 -2.94 13.03
C ARG A 186 -5.95 -2.26 12.50
N LEU A 187 -4.83 -2.54 13.12
CA LEU A 187 -3.50 -2.10 12.70
C LEU A 187 -2.56 -3.30 12.85
N SER A 188 -2.01 -3.76 11.74
CA SER A 188 -1.04 -4.85 11.73
C SER A 188 0.36 -4.28 11.65
N ILE A 189 1.21 -4.60 12.62
CA ILE A 189 2.63 -4.22 12.64
C ILE A 189 3.42 -5.49 12.91
N ARG A 190 4.38 -5.80 12.05
CA ARG A 190 5.26 -6.96 12.24
C ARG A 190 6.66 -6.67 11.76
N HIS A 191 7.61 -7.14 12.52
CA HIS A 191 8.97 -7.34 12.04
C HIS A 191 9.10 -8.73 11.41
N PHE A 192 9.73 -8.80 10.28
CA PHE A 192 10.01 -10.08 9.63
C PHE A 192 11.38 -10.04 8.97
N ARG A 193 12.04 -11.19 9.01
CA ARG A 193 13.33 -11.40 8.38
C ARG A 193 13.16 -12.58 7.42
N GLU A 194 13.13 -12.30 6.14
CA GLU A 194 13.13 -13.37 5.16
C GLU A 194 14.53 -13.98 5.04
N PRO A 195 14.65 -15.29 4.88
CA PRO A 195 15.93 -15.91 4.53
C PRO A 195 16.46 -15.26 3.25
N GLY A 196 17.59 -14.56 3.34
CA GLY A 196 18.16 -13.78 2.24
C GLY A 196 17.59 -12.36 2.11
N SER A 197 17.10 -11.74 3.19
CA SER A 197 16.52 -10.38 3.19
C SER A 197 17.41 -9.30 2.58
N ALA A 198 18.72 -9.54 2.48
CA ALA A 198 19.63 -8.71 1.69
C ALA A 198 19.45 -8.83 0.16
N SER A 199 18.61 -9.73 -0.31
CA SER A 199 18.29 -9.97 -1.73
C SER A 199 16.80 -10.24 -1.96
N GLY A 200 15.94 -9.82 -1.04
CA GLY A 200 14.49 -10.03 -1.10
C GLY A 200 13.82 -9.20 -2.21
N VAL A 201 12.71 -9.73 -2.72
CA VAL A 201 11.82 -8.99 -3.63
C VAL A 201 10.49 -8.78 -2.94
N TYR A 202 10.13 -7.53 -2.70
CA TYR A 202 8.85 -7.14 -2.10
C TYR A 202 7.95 -6.49 -3.14
N ILE A 203 6.65 -6.70 -2.99
CA ILE A 203 5.64 -6.18 -3.90
C ILE A 203 4.57 -5.49 -3.06
N LEU A 204 4.30 -4.21 -3.34
CA LEU A 204 3.18 -3.47 -2.75
C LEU A 204 2.17 -3.16 -3.86
N THR A 205 0.88 -3.38 -3.58
CA THR A 205 -0.20 -3.14 -4.55
C THR A 205 -1.43 -2.51 -3.90
N SER A 206 -2.17 -1.67 -4.65
CA SER A 206 -3.57 -1.36 -4.36
C SER A 206 -4.50 -2.42 -4.94
N ASP A 207 -5.76 -2.40 -4.55
CA ASP A 207 -6.76 -3.39 -4.95
C ASP A 207 -7.08 -3.36 -6.45
N GLY A 208 -6.95 -2.20 -7.10
CA GLY A 208 -7.06 -2.09 -8.56
C GLY A 208 -6.07 -2.96 -9.35
N ILE A 209 -5.01 -3.46 -8.70
CA ILE A 209 -4.09 -4.47 -9.24
C ILE A 209 -4.51 -5.87 -8.81
N HIS A 210 -4.45 -6.19 -7.52
CA HIS A 210 -4.50 -7.57 -7.04
C HIS A 210 -5.91 -8.19 -7.01
N GLU A 211 -6.97 -7.40 -7.17
CA GLU A 211 -8.33 -7.93 -7.38
C GLU A 211 -8.61 -8.23 -8.88
N TYR A 212 -7.75 -7.73 -9.78
CA TYR A 212 -7.89 -7.86 -11.23
C TYR A 212 -6.74 -8.60 -11.91
N THR A 213 -5.80 -9.15 -11.12
CA THR A 213 -4.66 -9.89 -11.65
C THR A 213 -4.46 -11.17 -10.83
N ASP A 214 -4.49 -12.31 -11.49
CA ASP A 214 -4.27 -13.60 -10.83
C ASP A 214 -2.86 -13.73 -10.28
N ALA A 215 -2.72 -14.40 -9.13
CA ALA A 215 -1.42 -14.68 -8.52
C ALA A 215 -0.49 -15.46 -9.45
N ASP A 216 -1.01 -16.48 -10.14
CA ASP A 216 -0.27 -17.30 -11.10
C ASP A 216 0.31 -16.44 -12.24
N PHE A 217 -0.46 -15.47 -12.77
CA PHE A 217 0.03 -14.54 -13.78
C PHE A 217 1.14 -13.65 -13.23
N MET A 218 0.95 -13.09 -12.03
CA MET A 218 1.97 -12.26 -11.39
C MET A 218 3.26 -13.06 -11.13
N GLU A 219 3.16 -14.30 -10.67
CA GLU A 219 4.28 -15.22 -10.45
C GLU A 219 5.04 -15.52 -11.76
N ASP A 220 4.32 -15.80 -12.84
CA ASP A 220 4.91 -16.00 -14.18
C ASP A 220 5.69 -14.75 -14.62
N VAL A 221 5.08 -13.56 -14.53
CA VAL A 221 5.73 -12.29 -14.88
C VAL A 221 6.95 -12.02 -14.00
N MET A 222 6.85 -12.25 -12.69
CA MET A 222 7.96 -12.07 -11.76
C MET A 222 9.11 -13.04 -12.01
N GLY A 223 8.80 -14.24 -12.50
CA GLY A 223 9.76 -15.31 -12.82
C GLY A 223 10.55 -15.09 -14.12
N ARG A 224 10.19 -14.15 -14.99
CA ARG A 224 10.85 -13.90 -16.28
C ARG A 224 12.20 -13.19 -16.09
N PRO A 225 13.34 -13.84 -16.34
CA PRO A 225 14.65 -13.23 -16.08
C PRO A 225 15.06 -12.16 -17.11
N GLU A 226 14.46 -12.18 -18.30
CA GLU A 226 14.83 -11.34 -19.45
C GLU A 226 14.27 -9.91 -19.39
N ILE A 227 13.28 -9.65 -18.51
CA ILE A 227 12.62 -8.34 -18.40
C ILE A 227 12.99 -7.62 -17.11
N SER A 228 13.00 -6.29 -17.15
CA SER A 228 13.24 -5.43 -15.98
C SER A 228 12.03 -5.40 -15.05
N ASP A 229 12.22 -4.99 -13.80
CA ASP A 229 11.09 -4.83 -12.86
C ASP A 229 10.11 -3.75 -13.32
N LEU A 230 10.57 -2.73 -14.07
CA LEU A 230 9.66 -1.74 -14.65
C LEU A 230 8.79 -2.34 -15.76
N GLU A 231 9.34 -3.22 -16.60
CA GLU A 231 8.56 -3.97 -17.60
C GLU A 231 7.59 -4.95 -16.93
N ARG A 232 7.97 -5.53 -15.78
CA ARG A 232 7.05 -6.35 -14.98
C ARG A 232 5.86 -5.53 -14.47
N THR A 233 6.11 -4.30 -13.97
CA THR A 233 5.00 -3.43 -13.57
C THR A 233 4.09 -3.08 -14.75
N ASP A 234 4.64 -2.88 -15.97
CA ASP A 234 3.84 -2.63 -17.17
C ASP A 234 2.92 -3.82 -17.49
N LEU A 235 3.46 -5.03 -17.52
CA LEU A 235 2.68 -6.25 -17.85
C LEU A 235 1.56 -6.51 -16.83
N ILE A 236 1.85 -6.35 -15.54
CA ILE A 236 0.85 -6.52 -14.47
C ILE A 236 -0.23 -5.44 -14.57
N MET A 237 0.15 -4.20 -14.85
CA MET A 237 -0.78 -3.09 -15.06
C MET A 237 -1.67 -3.31 -16.30
N GLU A 238 -1.09 -3.80 -17.38
CA GLU A 238 -1.82 -4.13 -18.62
C GLU A 238 -2.82 -5.26 -18.40
N GLU A 239 -2.47 -6.29 -17.64
CA GLU A 239 -3.40 -7.38 -17.30
C GLU A 239 -4.57 -6.88 -16.45
N ALA A 240 -4.33 -6.05 -15.44
CA ALA A 240 -5.40 -5.44 -14.66
C ALA A 240 -6.34 -4.57 -15.53
N LEU A 241 -5.79 -3.83 -16.50
CA LEU A 241 -6.57 -3.06 -17.46
C LEU A 241 -7.39 -3.94 -18.40
N LYS A 242 -6.81 -5.02 -18.90
CA LYS A 242 -7.47 -6.01 -19.77
C LYS A 242 -8.62 -6.71 -19.04
N ASN A 243 -8.48 -6.93 -17.74
CA ASN A 243 -9.52 -7.47 -16.86
C ASN A 243 -10.49 -6.38 -16.36
N GLU A 244 -10.53 -5.23 -17.05
CA GLU A 244 -11.48 -4.14 -16.86
C GLU A 244 -11.47 -3.53 -15.44
N SER A 245 -10.30 -3.51 -14.76
CA SER A 245 -10.17 -2.83 -13.47
C SER A 245 -10.61 -1.35 -13.57
N PRO A 246 -11.69 -0.95 -12.89
CA PRO A 246 -12.16 0.43 -12.93
C PRO A 246 -11.40 1.34 -11.99
N ASP A 247 -10.70 0.76 -11.02
CA ASP A 247 -10.07 1.48 -9.92
C ASP A 247 -8.69 2.03 -10.26
N ASP A 248 -8.16 2.89 -9.39
CA ASP A 248 -6.79 3.32 -9.43
C ASP A 248 -5.87 2.11 -9.20
N LYS A 249 -4.71 2.13 -9.81
CA LYS A 249 -3.80 0.98 -9.85
C LYS A 249 -2.42 1.40 -9.42
N THR A 250 -1.93 0.82 -8.34
CA THR A 250 -0.57 1.06 -7.84
C THR A 250 0.17 -0.24 -7.66
N ILE A 251 1.39 -0.28 -8.18
CA ILE A 251 2.33 -1.38 -7.96
C ILE A 251 3.74 -0.85 -7.72
N LEU A 252 4.38 -1.32 -6.66
CA LEU A 252 5.81 -1.16 -6.41
C LEU A 252 6.46 -2.55 -6.37
N ILE A 253 7.53 -2.72 -7.15
CA ILE A 253 8.43 -3.88 -7.04
C ILE A 253 9.75 -3.38 -6.44
N VAL A 254 10.10 -3.93 -5.30
CA VAL A 254 11.27 -3.54 -4.49
C VAL A 254 12.27 -4.70 -4.49
N ARG A 255 13.45 -4.46 -5.00
CA ARG A 255 14.53 -5.45 -5.05
C ARG A 255 15.70 -4.95 -4.18
N CYS A 256 15.99 -5.72 -3.13
CA CYS A 256 17.13 -5.48 -2.22
C CYS A 256 18.45 -6.02 -2.79
#